data_4474eec3aac4553b3593d4e410d8ac93
#
_entry.id   4474eec3aac4553b3593d4e410d8ac93
#
_cell.length_a   1.000
_cell.length_b   1.000
_cell.length_c   1.000
_cell.angle_alpha   90.00
_cell.angle_beta   90.00
_cell.angle_gamma   90.00
#
_symmetry.space_group_name_H-M   'P 1'
#
loop_
_entity.id
_entity.type
_entity.pdbx_description
1 polymer ?
#
loop_
_entity_poly.entity_id
_entity_poly.type
_entity_poly.pdbx_seq_one_letter_code
_entity_poly.pdbx_strand_id
1 'polypeptide(L)'
;MNEINSGKYFPVIEKILAEEGMPDDLKYLAVAESGLENATSPMGAKGFWQFRKLTGKEWKLEINNEIDERYHIEKSTRAACKYLKHMKKRFGTWSNAAAAYNVGPTSFNKQRQAQGEESFYNMNINAETGRYLFRIIAIKEIMTNPQVYGFYLDSTDKYALQDQVEYITVRSSIPNLSKWAHDKGISYRTLKYFNEKTAKKTF
;
A
#
# COMPACT_ATOMS: atom_id res chain seq x y z
N MET A 1 -13.99 -9.21 1.98
CA MET A 1 -13.68 -7.90 1.39
C MET A 1 -12.28 -7.84 0.79
N ASN A 2 -11.22 -8.25 1.50
CA ASN A 2 -9.84 -8.20 0.99
C ASN A 2 -9.59 -9.07 -0.26
N GLU A 3 -10.18 -10.24 -0.35
CA GLU A 3 -10.07 -11.11 -1.53
C GLU A 3 -10.76 -10.52 -2.77
N ILE A 4 -11.89 -9.83 -2.59
CA ILE A 4 -12.60 -9.16 -3.68
C ILE A 4 -11.73 -8.05 -4.28
N ASN A 5 -11.06 -7.25 -3.44
CA ASN A 5 -10.14 -6.20 -3.87
C ASN A 5 -8.84 -6.74 -4.47
N SER A 6 -8.43 -7.97 -4.12
CA SER A 6 -7.20 -8.56 -4.65
C SER A 6 -7.23 -8.73 -6.16
N GLY A 7 -8.37 -9.09 -6.73
CA GLY A 7 -8.54 -9.20 -8.18
C GLY A 7 -8.21 -7.90 -8.93
N LYS A 8 -8.51 -6.75 -8.29
CA LYS A 8 -8.25 -5.43 -8.88
C LYS A 8 -6.80 -4.97 -8.68
N TYR A 9 -6.22 -5.17 -7.49
CA TYR A 9 -4.97 -4.50 -7.12
C TYR A 9 -3.75 -5.40 -7.14
N PHE A 10 -3.89 -6.71 -6.93
CA PHE A 10 -2.76 -7.63 -6.97
C PHE A 10 -2.04 -7.65 -8.33
N PRO A 11 -2.72 -7.66 -9.49
CA PRO A 11 -2.02 -7.63 -10.77
C PRO A 11 -1.05 -6.45 -10.91
N VAL A 12 -1.43 -5.28 -10.38
CA VAL A 12 -0.58 -4.07 -10.40
C VAL A 12 0.56 -4.19 -9.39
N ILE A 13 0.26 -4.64 -8.17
CA ILE A 13 1.26 -4.79 -7.10
C ILE A 13 2.29 -5.86 -7.49
N GLU A 14 1.85 -7.04 -7.91
CA GLU A 14 2.68 -8.17 -8.31
C GLU A 14 3.63 -7.81 -9.46
N LYS A 15 3.10 -7.15 -10.49
CA LYS A 15 3.91 -6.64 -11.60
C LYS A 15 5.03 -5.74 -11.09
N ILE A 16 4.72 -4.78 -10.21
CA ILE A 16 5.72 -3.85 -9.68
C ILE A 16 6.71 -4.57 -8.75
N LEU A 17 6.25 -5.51 -7.92
CA LEU A 17 7.13 -6.32 -7.08
C LEU A 17 8.14 -7.10 -7.95
N ALA A 18 7.66 -7.73 -9.03
CA ALA A 18 8.52 -8.45 -9.97
C ALA A 18 9.52 -7.53 -10.68
N GLU A 19 9.08 -6.38 -11.21
CA GLU A 19 9.95 -5.35 -11.83
C GLU A 19 11.04 -4.85 -10.86
N GLU A 20 10.69 -4.74 -9.59
CA GLU A 20 11.60 -4.29 -8.53
C GLU A 20 12.42 -5.43 -7.90
N GLY A 21 12.28 -6.68 -8.36
CA GLY A 21 12.99 -7.84 -7.80
C GLY A 21 12.67 -8.09 -6.32
N MET A 22 11.41 -7.91 -5.94
CA MET A 22 10.90 -8.10 -4.59
C MET A 22 10.25 -9.48 -4.43
N PRO A 23 10.28 -10.09 -3.23
CA PRO A 23 9.45 -11.25 -2.97
C PRO A 23 7.96 -10.96 -3.17
N ASP A 24 7.27 -11.83 -3.91
CA ASP A 24 5.84 -11.70 -4.19
C ASP A 24 4.98 -11.66 -2.91
N ASP A 25 5.40 -12.37 -1.87
CA ASP A 25 4.72 -12.40 -0.58
C ASP A 25 4.55 -11.01 0.08
N LEU A 26 5.34 -10.03 -0.32
CA LEU A 26 5.21 -8.66 0.20
C LEU A 26 3.93 -7.95 -0.24
N LYS A 27 3.18 -8.49 -1.21
CA LYS A 27 1.82 -8.01 -1.52
C LYS A 27 0.86 -8.13 -0.34
N TYR A 28 1.03 -9.17 0.50
CA TYR A 28 0.21 -9.38 1.69
C TYR A 28 0.48 -8.35 2.79
N LEU A 29 1.61 -7.65 2.75
CA LEU A 29 1.87 -6.51 3.63
C LEU A 29 0.89 -5.37 3.32
N ALA A 30 0.62 -5.05 2.05
CA ALA A 30 -0.38 -4.05 1.68
C ALA A 30 -1.79 -4.45 2.16
N VAL A 31 -2.12 -5.75 2.14
CA VAL A 31 -3.36 -6.26 2.73
C VAL A 31 -3.39 -6.03 4.24
N ALA A 32 -2.30 -6.34 4.94
CA ALA A 32 -2.20 -6.15 6.39
C ALA A 32 -2.32 -4.68 6.81
N GLU A 33 -1.85 -3.75 5.97
CA GLU A 33 -1.88 -2.31 6.23
C GLU A 33 -3.26 -1.68 6.00
N SER A 34 -3.93 -2.03 4.92
CA SER A 34 -5.13 -1.30 4.48
C SER A 34 -6.31 -2.18 4.05
N GLY A 35 -6.13 -3.49 3.98
CA GLY A 35 -7.14 -4.36 3.36
C GLY A 35 -7.29 -4.14 1.85
N LEU A 36 -6.27 -3.59 1.19
CA LEU A 36 -6.30 -3.13 -0.21
C LEU A 36 -7.36 -2.04 -0.44
N GLU A 37 -7.47 -1.12 0.50
CA GLU A 37 -8.32 0.07 0.39
C GLU A 37 -7.49 1.35 0.51
N ASN A 38 -8.00 2.44 -0.05
CA ASN A 38 -7.39 3.75 0.13
C ASN A 38 -7.76 4.36 1.50
N ALA A 39 -7.41 3.64 2.55
CA ALA A 39 -7.73 3.98 3.94
C ALA A 39 -6.91 5.16 4.48
N THR A 40 -7.45 5.80 5.51
CA THR A 40 -6.73 6.77 6.34
C THR A 40 -6.78 6.31 7.79
N SER A 41 -5.62 6.09 8.40
CA SER A 41 -5.53 5.70 9.81
C SER A 41 -5.75 6.89 10.74
N PRO A 42 -6.12 6.68 12.01
CA PRO A 42 -6.20 7.75 13.02
C PRO A 42 -4.90 8.52 13.19
N MET A 43 -3.75 7.90 12.94
CA MET A 43 -2.42 8.51 13.02
C MET A 43 -1.98 9.20 11.71
N GLY A 44 -2.88 9.32 10.71
CA GLY A 44 -2.63 10.02 9.46
C GLY A 44 -1.79 9.25 8.44
N ALA A 45 -1.61 7.94 8.60
CA ALA A 45 -1.11 7.08 7.53
C ALA A 45 -2.19 6.90 6.48
N LYS A 46 -1.81 6.83 5.18
CA LYS A 46 -2.77 6.84 4.08
C LYS A 46 -2.41 5.87 2.97
N GLY A 47 -3.46 5.43 2.26
CA GLY A 47 -3.38 4.63 1.05
C GLY A 47 -3.08 3.16 1.31
N PHE A 48 -2.86 2.41 0.24
CA PHE A 48 -2.65 0.95 0.25
C PHE A 48 -1.51 0.50 1.17
N TRP A 49 -0.42 1.29 1.23
CA TRP A 49 0.80 1.01 1.97
C TRP A 49 0.91 1.77 3.28
N GLN A 50 -0.14 2.48 3.69
CA GLN A 50 -0.22 3.24 4.94
C GLN A 50 1.02 4.12 5.23
N PHE A 51 1.51 4.81 4.22
CA PHE A 51 2.60 5.77 4.42
C PHE A 51 2.17 6.95 5.29
N ARG A 52 2.99 7.28 6.29
CA ARG A 52 2.92 8.58 6.96
C ARG A 52 3.44 9.68 6.03
N LYS A 53 2.94 10.92 6.20
CA LYS A 53 3.26 12.03 5.28
C LYS A 53 4.77 12.26 5.10
N LEU A 54 5.53 12.27 6.20
CA LEU A 54 6.99 12.49 6.14
C LEU A 54 7.67 11.33 5.41
N THR A 55 7.39 10.10 5.81
CA THR A 55 7.95 8.90 5.17
C THR A 55 7.62 8.86 3.67
N GLY A 56 6.36 9.13 3.28
CA GLY A 56 5.98 9.19 1.87
C GLY A 56 6.83 10.19 1.07
N LYS A 57 7.07 11.39 1.63
CA LYS A 57 7.93 12.40 0.99
C LYS A 57 9.40 11.98 0.91
N GLU A 58 9.95 11.33 1.94
CA GLU A 58 11.30 10.77 1.93
C GLU A 58 11.46 9.76 0.78
N TRP A 59 10.43 8.97 0.51
CA TRP A 59 10.40 7.98 -0.57
C TRP A 59 9.81 8.51 -1.87
N LYS A 60 9.86 9.86 -2.06
CA LYS A 60 9.58 10.56 -3.31
C LYS A 60 8.12 10.52 -3.77
N LEU A 61 7.18 10.35 -2.85
CA LEU A 61 5.77 10.58 -3.13
C LEU A 61 5.47 12.08 -3.06
N GLU A 62 4.78 12.59 -4.06
CA GLU A 62 4.27 13.95 -4.06
C GLU A 62 3.08 14.05 -3.10
N ILE A 63 3.24 14.89 -2.07
CA ILE A 63 2.22 15.09 -1.04
C ILE A 63 2.14 16.58 -0.74
N ASN A 64 1.12 17.22 -1.30
CA ASN A 64 0.84 18.64 -1.13
C ASN A 64 -0.68 18.85 -0.89
N ASN A 65 -1.17 20.07 -1.06
CA ASN A 65 -2.59 20.38 -0.86
C ASN A 65 -3.49 19.93 -2.03
N GLU A 66 -2.92 19.57 -3.17
CA GLU A 66 -3.65 19.22 -4.38
C GLU A 66 -3.50 17.75 -4.76
N ILE A 67 -2.35 17.17 -4.44
CA ILE A 67 -1.99 15.81 -4.79
C ILE A 67 -1.50 15.08 -3.54
N ASP A 68 -1.95 13.84 -3.38
CA ASP A 68 -1.46 12.90 -2.36
C ASP A 68 -1.20 11.54 -3.00
N GLU A 69 0.04 11.29 -3.43
CA GLU A 69 0.41 10.08 -4.16
C GLU A 69 0.45 8.82 -3.28
N ARG A 70 0.20 8.94 -1.97
CA ARG A 70 -0.01 7.76 -1.11
C ARG A 70 -1.24 6.96 -1.55
N TYR A 71 -2.21 7.61 -2.18
CA TYR A 71 -3.41 6.99 -2.76
C TYR A 71 -3.20 6.45 -4.18
N HIS A 72 -2.05 6.69 -4.79
CA HIS A 72 -1.75 6.19 -6.14
C HIS A 72 -1.09 4.82 -6.05
N ILE A 73 -1.79 3.76 -6.45
CA ILE A 73 -1.36 2.38 -6.26
C ILE A 73 0.05 2.11 -6.82
N GLU A 74 0.34 2.51 -8.06
CA GLU A 74 1.65 2.23 -8.69
C GLU A 74 2.78 2.99 -7.99
N LYS A 75 2.60 4.30 -7.75
CA LYS A 75 3.64 5.15 -7.15
C LYS A 75 3.91 4.75 -5.71
N SER A 76 2.85 4.50 -4.93
CA SER A 76 3.00 4.07 -3.54
C SER A 76 3.60 2.68 -3.42
N THR A 77 3.30 1.75 -4.35
CA THR A 77 3.94 0.44 -4.40
C THR A 77 5.43 0.55 -4.71
N ARG A 78 5.83 1.36 -5.70
CA ARG A 78 7.26 1.60 -5.99
C ARG A 78 7.99 2.26 -4.81
N ALA A 79 7.34 3.17 -4.12
CA ALA A 79 7.90 3.77 -2.89
C ALA A 79 8.06 2.72 -1.77
N ALA A 80 7.07 1.84 -1.58
CA ALA A 80 7.12 0.76 -0.61
C ALA A 80 8.25 -0.24 -0.93
N CYS A 81 8.43 -0.61 -2.20
CA CYS A 81 9.54 -1.46 -2.63
C CYS A 81 10.90 -0.85 -2.26
N LYS A 82 11.11 0.42 -2.56
CA LYS A 82 12.36 1.13 -2.22
C LYS A 82 12.57 1.18 -0.71
N TYR A 83 11.52 1.48 0.04
CA TYR A 83 11.58 1.54 1.50
C TYR A 83 11.90 0.18 2.11
N LEU A 84 11.22 -0.88 1.68
CA LEU A 84 11.45 -2.24 2.16
C LEU A 84 12.85 -2.77 1.79
N LYS A 85 13.35 -2.48 0.57
CA LYS A 85 14.73 -2.80 0.18
C LYS A 85 15.75 -2.10 1.08
N HIS A 86 15.52 -0.83 1.40
CA HIS A 86 16.36 -0.09 2.33
C HIS A 86 16.37 -0.73 3.72
N MET A 87 15.18 -1.12 4.25
CA MET A 87 15.08 -1.83 5.52
C MET A 87 15.80 -3.18 5.47
N LYS A 88 15.60 -3.95 4.40
CA LYS A 88 16.25 -5.26 4.21
C LYS A 88 17.78 -5.13 4.14
N LYS A 89 18.28 -4.11 3.44
CA LYS A 89 19.71 -3.81 3.41
C LYS A 89 20.25 -3.46 4.80
N ARG A 90 19.49 -2.69 5.58
CA ARG A 90 19.88 -2.23 6.92
C ARG A 90 19.78 -3.31 7.99
N PHE A 91 18.77 -4.16 7.92
CA PHE A 91 18.41 -5.10 8.98
C PHE A 91 18.58 -6.58 8.60
N GLY A 92 19.08 -6.87 7.41
CA GLY A 92 19.53 -8.21 6.99
C GLY A 92 18.46 -9.10 6.38
N THR A 93 17.24 -9.13 6.93
CA THR A 93 16.17 -10.04 6.50
C THR A 93 14.88 -9.33 6.12
N TRP A 94 14.01 -9.98 5.33
CA TRP A 94 12.68 -9.46 5.00
C TRP A 94 11.75 -9.42 6.23
N SER A 95 11.90 -10.37 7.16
CA SER A 95 11.16 -10.37 8.44
C SER A 95 11.48 -9.14 9.27
N ASN A 96 12.77 -8.81 9.42
CA ASN A 96 13.21 -7.60 10.10
C ASN A 96 12.74 -6.34 9.37
N ALA A 97 12.76 -6.36 8.03
CA ALA A 97 12.29 -5.24 7.21
C ALA A 97 10.78 -4.98 7.40
N ALA A 98 9.97 -6.03 7.43
CA ALA A 98 8.53 -5.92 7.68
C ALA A 98 8.23 -5.44 9.10
N ALA A 99 8.95 -5.94 10.10
CA ALA A 99 8.82 -5.46 11.49
C ALA A 99 9.21 -3.98 11.60
N ALA A 100 10.32 -3.58 10.98
CA ALA A 100 10.79 -2.19 10.95
C ALA A 100 9.84 -1.27 10.16
N TYR A 101 9.14 -1.79 9.14
CA TYR A 101 8.10 -1.06 8.42
C TYR A 101 6.95 -0.67 9.37
N ASN A 102 6.49 -1.61 10.17
CA ASN A 102 5.38 -1.41 11.12
C ASN A 102 5.76 -0.49 12.28
N VAL A 103 6.83 -0.81 13.04
CA VAL A 103 7.19 -0.06 14.27
C VAL A 103 8.03 1.18 14.00
N GLY A 104 8.49 1.36 12.79
CA GLY A 104 9.46 2.38 12.39
C GLY A 104 10.92 1.95 12.58
N PRO A 105 11.79 2.28 11.62
CA PRO A 105 13.19 1.80 11.59
C PRO A 105 14.02 2.25 12.78
N THR A 106 13.77 3.44 13.29
CA THR A 106 14.48 3.97 14.46
C THR A 106 14.13 3.18 15.71
N SER A 107 12.83 2.93 15.93
CA SER A 107 12.34 2.14 17.07
C SER A 107 12.82 0.69 16.98
N PHE A 108 12.72 0.07 15.81
CA PHE A 108 13.21 -1.28 15.57
C PHE A 108 14.71 -1.41 15.90
N ASN A 109 15.53 -0.49 15.36
CA ASN A 109 16.98 -0.49 15.62
C ASN A 109 17.33 -0.30 17.09
N LYS A 110 16.63 0.62 17.77
CA LYS A 110 16.84 0.85 19.21
C LYS A 110 16.57 -0.40 20.03
N GLN A 111 15.48 -1.10 19.75
CA GLN A 111 15.13 -2.33 20.45
C GLN A 111 16.10 -3.46 20.15
N ARG A 112 16.51 -3.63 18.87
CA ARG A 112 17.49 -4.60 18.44
C ARG A 112 18.83 -4.44 19.17
N GLN A 113 19.33 -3.20 19.25
CA GLN A 113 20.58 -2.87 19.96
C GLN A 113 20.47 -3.08 21.46
N ALA A 114 19.37 -2.63 22.07
CA ALA A 114 19.17 -2.74 23.51
C ALA A 114 19.07 -4.21 23.99
N GLN A 115 18.60 -5.12 23.12
CA GLN A 115 18.44 -6.53 23.44
C GLN A 115 19.61 -7.39 22.93
N GLY A 116 20.50 -6.84 22.10
CA GLY A 116 21.59 -7.60 21.48
C GLY A 116 21.11 -8.64 20.47
N GLU A 117 19.91 -8.47 19.91
CA GLU A 117 19.27 -9.43 19.03
C GLU A 117 19.33 -8.99 17.56
N GLU A 118 19.65 -9.93 16.69
CA GLU A 118 19.71 -9.68 15.24
C GLU A 118 18.42 -10.06 14.50
N SER A 119 17.66 -10.98 15.06
CA SER A 119 16.43 -11.51 14.46
C SER A 119 15.20 -10.98 15.16
N PHE A 120 14.22 -10.50 14.40
CA PHE A 120 12.88 -10.16 14.89
C PHE A 120 12.27 -11.26 15.78
N TYR A 121 12.51 -12.53 15.43
CA TYR A 121 11.92 -13.67 16.14
C TYR A 121 12.44 -13.84 17.57
N ASN A 122 13.61 -13.28 17.87
CA ASN A 122 14.22 -13.35 19.20
C ASN A 122 13.96 -12.07 20.03
N MET A 123 13.37 -11.04 19.41
CA MET A 123 13.17 -9.75 20.07
C MET A 123 11.89 -9.73 20.91
N ASN A 124 11.98 -9.19 22.11
CA ASN A 124 10.81 -8.78 22.87
C ASN A 124 10.35 -7.39 22.38
N ILE A 125 9.38 -7.38 21.48
CA ILE A 125 8.84 -6.19 20.84
C ILE A 125 7.38 -5.98 21.26
N ASN A 126 6.83 -4.76 21.07
CA ASN A 126 5.44 -4.50 21.42
C ASN A 126 4.47 -5.50 20.73
N ALA A 127 3.31 -5.74 21.37
CA ALA A 127 2.36 -6.78 20.94
C ALA A 127 1.82 -6.57 19.53
N GLU A 128 1.72 -5.33 19.03
CA GLU A 128 1.27 -5.05 17.66
C GLU A 128 2.32 -5.53 16.65
N THR A 129 3.55 -5.08 16.79
CA THR A 129 4.65 -5.47 15.90
C THR A 129 4.98 -6.95 16.03
N GLY A 130 4.91 -7.51 17.24
CA GLY A 130 5.11 -8.93 17.48
C GLY A 130 4.12 -9.81 16.72
N ARG A 131 2.88 -9.37 16.56
CA ARG A 131 1.85 -10.07 15.77
C ARG A 131 1.83 -9.69 14.29
N TYR A 132 2.51 -8.62 13.90
CA TYR A 132 2.41 -8.07 12.55
C TYR A 132 2.86 -9.05 11.46
N LEU A 133 4.03 -9.65 11.62
CA LEU A 133 4.55 -10.62 10.66
C LEU A 133 3.66 -11.89 10.57
N PHE A 134 3.20 -12.38 11.72
CA PHE A 134 2.28 -13.51 11.75
C PHE A 134 0.93 -13.19 11.14
N ARG A 135 0.46 -11.93 11.24
CA ARG A 135 -0.73 -11.45 10.53
C ARG A 135 -0.54 -11.50 9.02
N ILE A 136 0.62 -11.07 8.50
CA ILE A 136 0.94 -11.16 7.07
C ILE A 136 0.93 -12.61 6.60
N ILE A 137 1.52 -13.53 7.37
CA ILE A 137 1.55 -14.97 7.06
C ILE A 137 0.13 -15.55 7.09
N ALA A 138 -0.68 -15.22 8.10
CA ALA A 138 -2.06 -15.67 8.20
C ALA A 138 -2.92 -15.15 7.04
N ILE A 139 -2.75 -13.89 6.65
CA ILE A 139 -3.42 -13.32 5.47
C ILE A 139 -3.02 -14.08 4.20
N LYS A 140 -1.74 -14.34 4.00
CA LYS A 140 -1.24 -15.15 2.89
C LYS A 140 -1.92 -16.51 2.87
N GLU A 141 -1.90 -17.21 3.99
CA GLU A 141 -2.47 -18.56 4.10
C GLU A 141 -3.97 -18.59 3.77
N ILE A 142 -4.74 -17.66 4.34
CA ILE A 142 -6.19 -17.56 4.09
C ILE A 142 -6.46 -17.21 2.61
N MET A 143 -5.74 -16.25 2.04
CA MET A 143 -5.96 -15.82 0.67
C MET A 143 -5.45 -16.81 -0.38
N THR A 144 -4.51 -17.70 -0.01
CA THR A 144 -4.03 -18.76 -0.90
C THR A 144 -4.93 -19.99 -0.86
N ASN A 145 -5.52 -20.28 0.30
CA ASN A 145 -6.34 -21.46 0.55
C ASN A 145 -7.72 -21.09 1.14
N PRO A 146 -8.50 -20.19 0.50
CA PRO A 146 -9.70 -19.61 1.10
C PRO A 146 -10.74 -20.63 1.52
N GLN A 147 -10.91 -21.70 0.75
CA GLN A 147 -11.90 -22.75 1.02
C GLN A 147 -11.62 -23.49 2.32
N VAL A 148 -10.35 -23.67 2.71
CA VAL A 148 -9.96 -24.29 3.99
C VAL A 148 -10.49 -23.50 5.18
N TYR A 149 -10.66 -22.18 5.00
CA TYR A 149 -11.13 -21.24 6.02
C TYR A 149 -12.60 -20.87 5.86
N GLY A 150 -13.35 -21.60 5.00
CA GLY A 150 -14.79 -21.39 4.81
C GLY A 150 -15.18 -20.26 3.86
N PHE A 151 -14.22 -19.73 3.09
CA PHE A 151 -14.48 -18.72 2.07
C PHE A 151 -14.64 -19.40 0.69
N TYR A 152 -15.81 -19.34 0.13
CA TYR A 152 -16.15 -19.90 -1.18
C TYR A 152 -16.38 -18.74 -2.15
N LEU A 153 -15.33 -18.32 -2.83
CA LEU A 153 -15.37 -17.25 -3.82
C LEU A 153 -15.05 -17.86 -5.20
N ASP A 154 -15.83 -17.50 -6.19
CA ASP A 154 -15.50 -17.79 -7.58
C ASP A 154 -14.81 -16.59 -8.26
N SER A 155 -14.41 -16.77 -9.51
CA SER A 155 -13.71 -15.72 -10.26
C SER A 155 -14.56 -14.47 -10.49
N THR A 156 -15.89 -14.59 -10.48
CA THR A 156 -16.84 -13.49 -10.69
C THR A 156 -17.03 -12.62 -9.44
N ASP A 157 -16.68 -13.14 -8.27
CA ASP A 157 -16.74 -12.40 -6.99
C ASP A 157 -15.59 -11.39 -6.85
N LYS A 158 -14.52 -11.53 -7.62
CA LYS A 158 -13.38 -10.62 -7.59
C LYS A 158 -13.60 -9.42 -8.50
N TYR A 159 -13.37 -8.22 -7.97
CA TYR A 159 -13.37 -7.02 -8.82
C TYR A 159 -12.26 -7.13 -9.88
N ALA A 160 -12.65 -7.08 -11.16
CA ALA A 160 -11.68 -6.94 -12.23
C ALA A 160 -11.10 -5.52 -12.27
N LEU A 161 -9.86 -5.37 -12.72
CA LEU A 161 -9.37 -4.09 -13.18
C LEU A 161 -10.32 -3.64 -14.33
N GLN A 162 -10.83 -2.41 -14.23
CA GLN A 162 -11.61 -1.87 -15.33
C GLN A 162 -10.64 -1.55 -16.49
N ASP A 163 -10.64 -2.39 -17.51
CA ASP A 163 -9.70 -2.31 -18.64
C ASP A 163 -9.94 -1.12 -19.58
N GLN A 164 -11.01 -0.34 -19.36
CA GLN A 164 -11.38 0.78 -20.24
C GLN A 164 -11.08 2.13 -19.56
N VAL A 165 -9.81 2.43 -19.36
CA VAL A 165 -9.38 3.77 -18.93
C VAL A 165 -8.50 4.39 -19.99
N GLU A 166 -8.80 5.64 -20.36
CA GLU A 166 -7.93 6.47 -21.18
C GLU A 166 -7.09 7.38 -20.30
N TYR A 167 -5.80 7.48 -20.61
CA TYR A 167 -4.89 8.39 -19.91
C TYR A 167 -4.78 9.71 -20.67
N ILE A 168 -5.13 10.80 -20.00
CA ILE A 168 -4.99 12.15 -20.55
C ILE A 168 -3.83 12.83 -19.86
N THR A 169 -2.82 13.27 -20.64
CA THR A 169 -1.73 14.09 -20.12
C THR A 169 -2.16 15.54 -20.02
N VAL A 170 -2.23 16.06 -18.81
CA VAL A 170 -2.51 17.49 -18.54
C VAL A 170 -1.19 18.20 -18.29
N ARG A 171 -0.90 19.25 -19.10
CA ARG A 171 0.33 20.04 -19.01
C ARG A 171 0.09 21.47 -18.46
N SER A 172 -1.13 21.80 -18.09
CA SER A 172 -1.52 23.09 -17.55
C SER A 172 -2.38 22.92 -16.30
N SER A 173 -2.48 23.97 -15.51
CA SER A 173 -3.37 24.00 -14.36
C SER A 173 -4.84 23.84 -14.78
N ILE A 174 -5.61 23.08 -14.01
CA ILE A 174 -7.06 22.93 -14.18
C ILE A 174 -7.74 23.75 -13.07
N PRO A 175 -8.23 24.96 -13.35
CA PRO A 175 -8.82 25.81 -12.32
C PRO A 175 -10.10 25.22 -11.71
N ASN A 176 -10.89 24.50 -12.51
CA ASN A 176 -12.12 23.85 -12.08
C ASN A 176 -12.18 22.42 -12.58
N LEU A 177 -11.86 21.49 -11.68
CA LEU A 177 -11.76 20.07 -12.01
C LEU A 177 -13.14 19.44 -12.35
N SER A 178 -14.22 19.95 -11.75
CA SER A 178 -15.58 19.47 -12.05
C SER A 178 -15.99 19.85 -13.48
N LYS A 179 -15.81 21.13 -13.84
CA LYS A 179 -16.10 21.61 -15.21
C LYS A 179 -15.26 20.84 -16.23
N TRP A 180 -13.96 20.64 -15.95
CA TRP A 180 -13.05 19.91 -16.82
C TRP A 180 -13.52 18.45 -17.02
N ALA A 181 -14.01 17.77 -15.97
CA ALA A 181 -14.55 16.42 -16.09
C ALA A 181 -15.77 16.40 -17.02
N HIS A 182 -16.72 17.33 -16.84
CA HIS A 182 -17.90 17.43 -17.70
C HIS A 182 -17.54 17.76 -19.17
N ASP A 183 -16.55 18.61 -19.40
CA ASP A 183 -16.04 18.91 -20.74
C ASP A 183 -15.41 17.68 -21.43
N LYS A 184 -15.00 16.65 -20.63
CA LYS A 184 -14.53 15.33 -21.09
C LYS A 184 -15.61 14.26 -21.12
N GLY A 185 -16.88 14.62 -20.90
CA GLY A 185 -18.01 13.69 -20.95
C GLY A 185 -18.11 12.74 -19.76
N ILE A 186 -17.39 13.01 -18.64
CA ILE A 186 -17.42 12.18 -17.44
C ILE A 186 -17.91 12.97 -16.22
N SER A 187 -18.48 12.25 -15.24
CA SER A 187 -18.87 12.88 -13.98
C SER A 187 -17.63 13.21 -13.13
N TYR A 188 -17.74 14.24 -12.28
CA TYR A 188 -16.70 14.53 -11.28
C TYR A 188 -16.42 13.34 -10.36
N ARG A 189 -17.46 12.57 -10.01
CA ARG A 189 -17.33 11.33 -9.20
C ARG A 189 -16.46 10.30 -9.93
N THR A 190 -16.72 10.08 -11.22
CA THR A 190 -15.93 9.15 -12.05
C THR A 190 -14.47 9.59 -12.14
N LEU A 191 -14.24 10.90 -12.40
CA LEU A 191 -12.89 11.46 -12.42
C LEU A 191 -12.17 11.20 -11.10
N LYS A 192 -12.82 11.46 -9.96
CA LYS A 192 -12.24 11.27 -8.63
C LYS A 192 -12.00 9.79 -8.31
N TYR A 193 -12.87 8.92 -8.74
CA TYR A 193 -12.72 7.47 -8.55
C TYR A 193 -11.43 6.94 -9.20
N PHE A 194 -11.15 7.38 -10.43
CA PHE A 194 -9.92 6.97 -11.14
C PHE A 194 -8.69 7.82 -10.78
N ASN A 195 -8.85 8.92 -10.05
CA ASN A 195 -7.79 9.84 -9.67
C ASN A 195 -7.82 10.17 -8.17
N GLU A 196 -7.88 9.15 -7.32
CA GLU A 196 -7.97 9.30 -5.86
C GLU A 196 -6.82 10.11 -5.25
N LYS A 197 -5.67 10.16 -5.95
CA LYS A 197 -4.52 11.01 -5.59
C LYS A 197 -4.81 12.51 -5.59
N THR A 198 -5.88 12.97 -6.24
CA THR A 198 -6.24 14.39 -6.25
C THR A 198 -6.90 14.78 -4.93
N ALA A 199 -6.17 15.52 -4.08
CA ALA A 199 -6.56 15.78 -2.69
C ALA A 199 -7.66 16.84 -2.56
N LYS A 200 -7.75 17.83 -3.45
CA LYS A 200 -8.76 18.90 -3.34
C LYS A 200 -10.17 18.38 -3.60
N LYS A 201 -11.01 18.50 -2.57
CA LYS A 201 -12.43 18.67 -2.76
C LYS A 201 -12.63 20.11 -3.27
N THR A 202 -12.84 20.28 -4.57
CA THR A 202 -13.38 21.54 -5.09
C THR A 202 -14.86 21.56 -4.73
N PHE A 203 -15.23 22.32 -3.73
CA PHE A 203 -16.58 22.79 -3.53
C PHE A 203 -16.68 24.18 -4.10
#